data_5747f548b77627e3a17f7bca7676f108
#
_entry.id   5747f548b77627e3a17f7bca7676f108
#
_cell.length_a   1.000
_cell.length_b   1.000
_cell.length_c   1.000
_cell.angle_alpha   90.00
_cell.angle_beta   90.00
_cell.angle_gamma   90.00
#
_symmetry.space_group_name_H-M   'P 1'
#
loop_
_entity.id
_entity.type
_entity.pdbx_description
1 polymer ?
#
loop_
_entity_poly.entity_id
_entity_poly.type
_entity_poly.pdbx_seq_one_letter_code
_entity_poly.pdbx_strand_id
1 'polypeptide(L)'
;VLDASIPEGFDEVMKEHGGLSIAARNALIRGDLPTAQQAMRKLAFFMEHVPAPEQGKEYARITHELAGQVREAGDLEEACMAFARLSYACGQCHHALDRGPPIKLEPSPEGEDIKTHMRRHYWAIDRMWEALLADSPTAFQLAAEMLAEAPLHGPQDPNHESHSGVTRLAYEVHDLAFAAAVEGKVQEDEYVPRPGEAVEGDPNSRNQAEIFGRLLSACNQCHTLLGAKPELTAQERRGEAP
;
A
#
# COMPACT_ATOMS: atom_id res chain seq x y z
N VAL A 1 9.72 -22.52 -22.28
CA VAL A 1 9.85 -21.07 -22.00
C VAL A 1 9.18 -20.38 -23.17
N LEU A 2 7.92 -19.97 -23.02
CA LEU A 2 7.22 -19.13 -23.98
C LEU A 2 7.71 -17.69 -23.75
N ASP A 3 8.52 -17.21 -24.67
CA ASP A 3 8.88 -15.78 -24.76
C ASP A 3 7.60 -15.02 -25.15
N ALA A 4 6.81 -14.67 -24.16
CA ALA A 4 5.65 -13.81 -24.35
C ALA A 4 6.20 -12.42 -24.65
N SER A 5 6.22 -12.03 -25.92
CA SER A 5 6.68 -10.72 -26.36
C SER A 5 5.88 -9.63 -25.62
N ILE A 6 6.58 -8.92 -24.72
CA ILE A 6 6.02 -7.76 -24.07
C ILE A 6 5.77 -6.70 -25.13
N PRO A 7 4.58 -6.09 -25.19
CA PRO A 7 4.29 -5.06 -26.17
C PRO A 7 5.28 -3.90 -26.08
N GLU A 8 5.66 -3.36 -27.24
CA GLU A 8 6.50 -2.15 -27.30
C GLU A 8 5.83 -1.00 -26.52
N GLY A 9 6.60 -0.30 -25.71
CA GLY A 9 6.10 0.80 -24.88
C GLY A 9 5.45 0.37 -23.56
N PHE A 10 5.36 -0.92 -23.25
CA PHE A 10 4.77 -1.41 -22.01
C PHE A 10 5.46 -0.85 -20.75
N ASP A 11 6.77 -0.69 -20.77
CA ASP A 11 7.52 -0.14 -19.62
C ASP A 11 7.15 1.32 -19.33
N GLU A 12 6.89 2.14 -20.35
CA GLU A 12 6.42 3.52 -20.16
C GLU A 12 5.01 3.57 -19.58
N VAL A 13 4.16 2.66 -20.02
CA VAL A 13 2.82 2.47 -19.46
C VAL A 13 2.91 2.09 -17.99
N MET A 14 3.80 1.18 -17.60
CA MET A 14 3.99 0.77 -16.21
C MET A 14 4.53 1.90 -15.33
N LYS A 15 5.35 2.80 -15.86
CA LYS A 15 5.78 4.02 -15.12
C LYS A 15 4.61 4.95 -14.83
N GLU A 16 3.74 5.21 -15.81
CA GLU A 16 2.56 6.05 -15.60
C GLU A 16 1.56 5.40 -14.62
N HIS A 17 1.31 4.10 -14.76
CA HIS A 17 0.56 3.27 -13.82
C HIS A 17 1.10 3.41 -12.39
N GLY A 18 2.41 3.24 -12.20
CA GLY A 18 3.07 3.42 -10.91
C GLY A 18 2.86 4.83 -10.34
N GLY A 19 3.02 5.87 -11.15
CA GLY A 19 2.79 7.26 -10.76
C GLY A 19 1.36 7.51 -10.28
N LEU A 20 0.35 6.96 -10.95
CA LEU A 20 -1.06 7.07 -10.56
C LEU A 20 -1.34 6.33 -9.24
N SER A 21 -0.74 5.17 -9.04
CA SER A 21 -0.88 4.39 -7.80
C SER A 21 -0.24 5.11 -6.60
N ILE A 22 0.95 5.70 -6.79
CA ILE A 22 1.62 6.55 -5.78
C ILE A 22 0.74 7.77 -5.43
N ALA A 23 0.20 8.44 -6.43
CA ALA A 23 -0.66 9.61 -6.24
C ALA A 23 -1.92 9.26 -5.42
N ALA A 24 -2.56 8.13 -5.73
CA ALA A 24 -3.73 7.66 -4.98
C ALA A 24 -3.39 7.28 -3.54
N ARG A 25 -2.33 6.49 -3.32
CA ARG A 25 -1.87 6.14 -1.97
C ARG A 25 -1.64 7.37 -1.11
N ASN A 26 -0.89 8.33 -1.64
CA ASN A 26 -0.56 9.54 -0.91
C ASN A 26 -1.79 10.42 -0.65
N ALA A 27 -2.75 10.43 -1.55
CA ALA A 27 -4.04 11.10 -1.35
C ALA A 27 -4.84 10.42 -0.23
N LEU A 28 -4.91 9.09 -0.20
CA LEU A 28 -5.59 8.32 0.85
C LEU A 28 -4.96 8.57 2.22
N ILE A 29 -3.63 8.55 2.35
CA ILE A 29 -2.92 8.88 3.60
C ILE A 29 -3.31 10.27 4.11
N ARG A 30 -3.52 11.25 3.21
CA ARG A 30 -3.92 12.63 3.55
C ARG A 30 -5.40 12.83 3.79
N GLY A 31 -6.22 11.81 3.57
CA GLY A 31 -7.68 11.94 3.63
C GLY A 31 -8.28 12.69 2.43
N ASP A 32 -7.59 12.74 1.28
CA ASP A 32 -8.05 13.41 0.05
C ASP A 32 -8.68 12.39 -0.90
N LEU A 33 -9.92 11.98 -0.58
CA LEU A 33 -10.68 11.03 -1.39
C LEU A 33 -10.86 11.48 -2.85
N PRO A 34 -11.21 12.76 -3.17
CA PRO A 34 -11.38 13.19 -4.56
C PRO A 34 -10.11 13.01 -5.41
N THR A 35 -8.94 13.32 -4.87
CA THR A 35 -7.66 13.14 -5.57
C THR A 35 -7.36 11.66 -5.79
N ALA A 36 -7.59 10.80 -4.80
CA ALA A 36 -7.44 9.35 -4.94
C ALA A 36 -8.37 8.79 -6.03
N GLN A 37 -9.64 9.17 -6.02
CA GLN A 37 -10.63 8.78 -7.02
C GLN A 37 -10.25 9.24 -8.43
N GLN A 38 -9.71 10.46 -8.56
CA GLN A 38 -9.25 10.96 -9.86
C GLN A 38 -8.06 10.15 -10.40
N ALA A 39 -7.09 9.82 -9.57
CA ALA A 39 -5.96 8.98 -9.95
C ALA A 39 -6.42 7.59 -10.39
N MET A 40 -7.33 6.98 -9.65
CA MET A 40 -7.86 5.64 -9.95
C MET A 40 -8.77 5.63 -11.18
N ARG A 41 -9.47 6.72 -11.48
CA ARG A 41 -10.20 6.86 -12.76
C ARG A 41 -9.26 6.80 -13.95
N LYS A 42 -8.11 7.47 -13.87
CA LYS A 42 -7.10 7.42 -14.92
C LYS A 42 -6.49 6.02 -15.03
N LEU A 43 -6.17 5.40 -13.88
CA LEU A 43 -5.62 4.04 -13.87
C LEU A 43 -6.59 3.04 -14.50
N ALA A 44 -7.86 3.06 -14.14
CA ALA A 44 -8.88 2.19 -14.73
C ALA A 44 -8.94 2.37 -16.26
N PHE A 45 -8.96 3.63 -16.73
CA PHE A 45 -8.92 3.92 -18.17
C PHE A 45 -7.67 3.33 -18.85
N PHE A 46 -6.52 3.46 -18.22
CA PHE A 46 -5.28 2.87 -18.73
C PHE A 46 -5.38 1.36 -18.87
N MET A 47 -5.82 0.68 -17.81
CA MET A 47 -5.91 -0.79 -17.78
C MET A 47 -6.92 -1.35 -18.81
N GLU A 48 -7.90 -0.56 -19.22
CA GLU A 48 -8.86 -0.92 -20.25
C GLU A 48 -8.29 -0.80 -21.68
N HIS A 49 -7.41 0.17 -21.91
CA HIS A 49 -6.98 0.56 -23.26
C HIS A 49 -5.57 0.11 -23.63
N VAL A 50 -4.77 -0.32 -22.65
CA VAL A 50 -3.40 -0.77 -22.91
C VAL A 50 -3.34 -2.29 -23.03
N PRO A 51 -2.76 -2.81 -24.13
CA PRO A 51 -2.61 -4.25 -24.29
C PRO A 51 -1.73 -4.84 -23.20
N ALA A 52 -2.28 -5.72 -22.38
CA ALA A 52 -1.50 -6.51 -21.43
C ALA A 52 -0.92 -7.76 -22.12
N PRO A 53 0.27 -8.23 -21.73
CA PRO A 53 0.78 -9.55 -22.11
C PRO A 53 -0.23 -10.64 -21.75
N GLU A 54 -0.23 -11.75 -22.46
CA GLU A 54 -1.23 -12.82 -22.26
C GLU A 54 -1.35 -13.27 -20.82
N GLN A 55 -0.20 -13.47 -20.13
CA GLN A 55 -0.16 -13.86 -18.73
C GLN A 55 -0.66 -12.77 -17.77
N GLY A 56 -0.65 -11.51 -18.20
CA GLY A 56 -1.09 -10.35 -17.43
C GLY A 56 -2.55 -9.97 -17.63
N LYS A 57 -3.25 -10.52 -18.64
CA LYS A 57 -4.60 -10.06 -19.02
C LYS A 57 -5.62 -10.15 -17.89
N GLU A 58 -5.64 -11.26 -17.17
CA GLU A 58 -6.58 -11.44 -16.05
C GLU A 58 -6.28 -10.46 -14.93
N TYR A 59 -5.02 -10.24 -14.61
CA TYR A 59 -4.63 -9.27 -13.61
C TYR A 59 -4.94 -7.83 -14.04
N ALA A 60 -4.78 -7.51 -15.33
CA ALA A 60 -5.17 -6.21 -15.89
C ALA A 60 -6.68 -5.97 -15.70
N ARG A 61 -7.51 -6.98 -15.96
CA ARG A 61 -8.95 -6.93 -15.73
C ARG A 61 -9.28 -6.71 -14.25
N ILE A 62 -8.65 -7.47 -13.35
CA ILE A 62 -8.84 -7.34 -11.90
C ILE A 62 -8.39 -5.94 -11.43
N THR A 63 -7.25 -5.45 -11.92
CA THR A 63 -6.74 -4.10 -11.61
C THR A 63 -7.73 -3.01 -12.06
N HIS A 64 -8.30 -3.15 -13.27
CA HIS A 64 -9.34 -2.24 -13.76
C HIS A 64 -10.56 -2.22 -12.82
N GLU A 65 -11.06 -3.38 -12.42
CA GLU A 65 -12.22 -3.50 -11.53
C GLU A 65 -11.95 -2.90 -10.15
N LEU A 66 -10.80 -3.18 -9.55
CA LEU A 66 -10.41 -2.67 -8.23
C LEU A 66 -10.15 -1.16 -8.27
N ALA A 67 -9.55 -0.63 -9.33
CA ALA A 67 -9.44 0.81 -9.53
C ALA A 67 -10.82 1.47 -9.65
N GLY A 68 -11.78 0.78 -10.28
CA GLY A 68 -13.19 1.16 -10.30
C GLY A 68 -13.80 1.24 -8.90
N GLN A 69 -13.53 0.27 -8.03
CA GLN A 69 -14.02 0.28 -6.64
C GLN A 69 -13.47 1.47 -5.86
N VAL A 70 -12.18 1.80 -5.97
CA VAL A 70 -11.63 3.02 -5.33
C VAL A 70 -12.28 4.29 -5.88
N ARG A 71 -12.50 4.36 -7.20
CA ARG A 71 -13.17 5.49 -7.85
C ARG A 71 -14.59 5.72 -7.34
N GLU A 72 -15.31 4.64 -7.02
CA GLU A 72 -16.73 4.66 -6.63
C GLU A 72 -16.94 4.61 -5.12
N ALA A 73 -15.87 4.49 -4.34
CA ALA A 73 -15.92 4.43 -2.89
C ALA A 73 -16.69 5.64 -2.31
N GLY A 74 -17.59 5.37 -1.39
CA GLY A 74 -18.40 6.39 -0.73
C GLY A 74 -17.64 7.15 0.36
N ASP A 75 -16.60 6.54 0.91
CA ASP A 75 -15.76 7.11 1.97
C ASP A 75 -14.30 6.67 1.86
N LEU A 76 -13.47 7.21 2.77
CA LEU A 76 -12.04 6.93 2.80
C LEU A 76 -11.70 5.51 3.25
N GLU A 77 -12.48 4.92 4.13
CA GLU A 77 -12.25 3.56 4.62
C GLU A 77 -12.46 2.56 3.47
N GLU A 78 -13.58 2.67 2.77
CA GLU A 78 -13.89 1.85 1.60
C GLU A 78 -12.81 2.02 0.52
N ALA A 79 -12.37 3.26 0.26
CA ALA A 79 -11.31 3.55 -0.71
C ALA A 79 -9.96 2.95 -0.31
N CYS A 80 -9.57 3.00 0.97
CA CYS A 80 -8.33 2.42 1.49
C CYS A 80 -8.33 0.89 1.34
N MET A 81 -9.45 0.23 1.66
CA MET A 81 -9.58 -1.21 1.53
C MET A 81 -9.54 -1.66 0.06
N ALA A 82 -10.23 -0.95 -0.84
CA ALA A 82 -10.19 -1.24 -2.27
C ALA A 82 -8.78 -1.00 -2.85
N PHE A 83 -8.09 0.06 -2.43
CA PHE A 83 -6.72 0.36 -2.85
C PHE A 83 -5.70 -0.70 -2.38
N ALA A 84 -5.87 -1.21 -1.18
CA ALA A 84 -5.01 -2.27 -0.68
C ALA A 84 -5.15 -3.57 -1.49
N ARG A 85 -6.38 -3.97 -1.83
CA ARG A 85 -6.65 -5.09 -2.73
C ARG A 85 -6.10 -4.86 -4.13
N LEU A 86 -6.19 -3.63 -4.64
CA LEU A 86 -5.57 -3.23 -5.89
C LEU A 86 -4.05 -3.43 -5.85
N SER A 87 -3.40 -2.98 -4.77
CA SER A 87 -1.95 -3.13 -4.61
C SER A 87 -1.51 -4.60 -4.60
N TYR A 88 -2.29 -5.46 -3.94
CA TYR A 88 -2.09 -6.90 -3.98
C TYR A 88 -2.22 -7.47 -5.40
N ALA A 89 -3.27 -7.11 -6.14
CA ALA A 89 -3.46 -7.56 -7.52
C ALA A 89 -2.32 -7.10 -8.45
N CYS A 90 -1.79 -5.89 -8.22
CA CYS A 90 -0.60 -5.41 -8.92
C CYS A 90 0.62 -6.30 -8.64
N GLY A 91 0.85 -6.69 -7.38
CA GLY A 91 1.92 -7.62 -7.01
C GLY A 91 1.81 -8.97 -7.70
N GLN A 92 0.60 -9.53 -7.73
CA GLN A 92 0.35 -10.80 -8.43
C GLN A 92 0.63 -10.69 -9.94
N CYS A 93 0.27 -9.57 -10.57
CA CYS A 93 0.59 -9.32 -11.97
C CYS A 93 2.11 -9.23 -12.19
N HIS A 94 2.80 -8.48 -11.34
CA HIS A 94 4.25 -8.34 -11.39
C HIS A 94 4.95 -9.69 -11.22
N HIS A 95 4.51 -10.50 -10.28
CA HIS A 95 5.01 -11.85 -10.07
C HIS A 95 4.79 -12.75 -11.31
N ALA A 96 3.57 -12.75 -11.84
CA ALA A 96 3.24 -13.57 -13.03
C ALA A 96 4.03 -13.19 -14.28
N LEU A 97 4.46 -11.94 -14.39
CA LEU A 97 5.26 -11.43 -15.51
C LEU A 97 6.78 -11.47 -15.22
N ASP A 98 7.20 -11.93 -14.04
CA ASP A 98 8.58 -11.84 -13.55
C ASP A 98 9.12 -10.40 -13.65
N ARG A 99 8.27 -9.42 -13.26
CA ARG A 99 8.56 -7.99 -13.30
C ARG A 99 7.89 -7.30 -12.12
N GLY A 100 8.57 -6.31 -11.57
CA GLY A 100 8.05 -5.52 -10.46
C GLY A 100 9.04 -4.48 -10.01
N PRO A 101 8.63 -3.51 -9.20
CA PRO A 101 9.56 -2.56 -8.64
C PRO A 101 10.53 -3.29 -7.71
N PRO A 102 11.82 -2.90 -7.71
CA PRO A 102 12.78 -3.43 -6.75
C PRO A 102 12.39 -2.97 -5.34
N ILE A 103 12.54 -3.85 -4.35
CA ILE A 103 12.38 -3.47 -2.95
C ILE A 103 13.55 -2.57 -2.56
N LYS A 104 13.25 -1.36 -2.07
CA LYS A 104 14.26 -0.42 -1.61
C LYS A 104 14.73 -0.78 -0.20
N LEU A 105 16.04 -0.84 -0.02
CA LEU A 105 16.69 -1.13 1.26
C LEU A 105 17.17 0.18 1.93
N GLU A 106 16.40 1.25 1.85
CA GLU A 106 16.73 2.50 2.53
C GLU A 106 16.55 2.34 4.04
N PRO A 107 17.48 2.88 4.86
CA PRO A 107 17.34 2.81 6.31
C PRO A 107 16.14 3.64 6.79
N SER A 108 15.53 3.20 7.90
CA SER A 108 14.47 3.96 8.57
C SER A 108 15.01 5.31 9.07
N PRO A 109 14.22 6.39 9.02
CA PRO A 109 14.63 7.69 9.56
C PRO A 109 15.00 7.61 11.04
N GLU A 110 16.13 8.20 11.44
CA GLU A 110 16.62 8.24 12.82
C GLU A 110 16.24 9.56 13.50
N GLY A 111 15.99 9.52 14.83
CA GLY A 111 15.66 10.68 15.66
C GLY A 111 14.51 10.39 16.61
N GLU A 112 14.29 11.25 17.61
CA GLU A 112 13.31 11.04 18.69
C GLU A 112 12.13 12.03 18.65
N ASP A 113 12.18 13.05 17.78
CA ASP A 113 11.12 14.05 17.67
C ASP A 113 9.89 13.53 16.93
N ILE A 114 8.74 14.17 17.14
CA ILE A 114 7.45 13.78 16.57
C ILE A 114 7.46 13.82 15.03
N LYS A 115 8.21 14.72 14.42
CA LYS A 115 8.31 14.82 12.98
C LYS A 115 9.05 13.60 12.41
N THR A 116 10.13 13.18 13.06
CA THR A 116 10.88 11.97 12.70
C THR A 116 10.04 10.72 12.92
N HIS A 117 9.25 10.67 14.01
CA HIS A 117 8.31 9.58 14.24
C HIS A 117 7.29 9.47 13.09
N MET A 118 6.67 10.57 12.66
CA MET A 118 5.76 10.56 11.51
C MET A 118 6.45 10.17 10.20
N ARG A 119 7.72 10.55 10.01
CA ARG A 119 8.51 10.11 8.84
C ARG A 119 8.80 8.61 8.86
N ARG A 120 8.98 7.99 10.04
CA ARG A 120 9.10 6.53 10.16
C ARG A 120 7.79 5.84 9.80
N HIS A 121 6.65 6.35 10.26
CA HIS A 121 5.35 5.80 9.85
C HIS A 121 5.20 5.84 8.33
N TYR A 122 5.48 6.99 7.71
CA TYR A 122 5.41 7.11 6.25
C TYR A 122 6.38 6.16 5.55
N TRP A 123 7.62 6.08 6.03
CA TRP A 123 8.62 5.17 5.50
C TRP A 123 8.17 3.70 5.59
N ALA A 124 7.63 3.28 6.73
CA ALA A 124 7.15 1.92 6.91
C ALA A 124 5.97 1.58 6.00
N ILE A 125 4.99 2.48 5.90
CA ILE A 125 3.85 2.35 4.97
C ILE A 125 4.32 2.28 3.52
N ASP A 126 5.33 3.05 3.14
CA ASP A 126 5.94 3.03 1.81
C ASP A 126 6.59 1.66 1.52
N ARG A 127 7.35 1.13 2.48
CA ARG A 127 7.99 -0.21 2.37
C ARG A 127 6.98 -1.35 2.35
N MET A 128 5.94 -1.29 3.18
CA MET A 128 4.84 -2.27 3.15
C MET A 128 4.14 -2.27 1.79
N TRP A 129 3.87 -1.10 1.23
CA TRP A 129 3.26 -0.99 -0.09
C TRP A 129 4.17 -1.54 -1.20
N GLU A 130 5.46 -1.20 -1.22
CA GLU A 130 6.43 -1.76 -2.17
C GLU A 130 6.51 -3.30 -2.06
N ALA A 131 6.44 -3.82 -0.84
CA ALA A 131 6.43 -5.26 -0.60
C ALA A 131 5.18 -5.94 -1.18
N LEU A 132 4.00 -5.32 -1.08
CA LEU A 132 2.80 -5.80 -1.76
C LEU A 132 2.97 -5.79 -3.29
N LEU A 133 3.55 -4.74 -3.86
CA LEU A 133 3.81 -4.65 -5.30
C LEU A 133 4.87 -5.65 -5.80
N ALA A 134 5.81 -6.03 -4.94
CA ALA A 134 6.85 -7.02 -5.23
C ALA A 134 6.44 -8.46 -4.89
N ASP A 135 5.19 -8.67 -4.42
CA ASP A 135 4.70 -9.96 -3.90
C ASP A 135 5.68 -10.58 -2.90
N SER A 136 6.13 -9.78 -1.92
CA SER A 136 7.12 -10.19 -0.92
C SER A 136 6.56 -10.12 0.51
N PRO A 137 5.94 -11.19 1.01
CA PRO A 137 5.41 -11.25 2.38
C PRO A 137 6.46 -10.94 3.44
N THR A 138 7.67 -11.44 3.26
CA THR A 138 8.78 -11.22 4.21
C THR A 138 9.18 -9.74 4.28
N ALA A 139 9.27 -9.04 3.15
CA ALA A 139 9.58 -7.61 3.14
C ALA A 139 8.45 -6.78 3.79
N PHE A 140 7.20 -7.20 3.58
CA PHE A 140 6.03 -6.59 4.23
C PHE A 140 6.13 -6.71 5.76
N GLN A 141 6.44 -7.90 6.26
CA GLN A 141 6.61 -8.17 7.68
C GLN A 141 7.71 -7.33 8.31
N LEU A 142 8.89 -7.26 7.67
CA LEU A 142 10.00 -6.45 8.16
C LEU A 142 9.62 -4.97 8.28
N ALA A 143 8.90 -4.43 7.30
CA ALA A 143 8.40 -3.05 7.37
C ALA A 143 7.36 -2.87 8.47
N ALA A 144 6.49 -3.86 8.68
CA ALA A 144 5.51 -3.87 9.75
C ALA A 144 6.16 -3.95 11.15
N GLU A 145 7.20 -4.77 11.33
CA GLU A 145 8.01 -4.82 12.57
C GLU A 145 8.59 -3.46 12.91
N MET A 146 9.16 -2.77 11.92
CA MET A 146 9.72 -1.44 12.10
C MET A 146 8.66 -0.39 12.50
N LEU A 147 7.44 -0.53 12.00
CA LEU A 147 6.32 0.31 12.39
C LEU A 147 5.83 0.00 13.80
N ALA A 148 5.74 -1.29 14.15
CA ALA A 148 5.31 -1.75 15.47
C ALA A 148 6.29 -1.35 16.58
N GLU A 149 7.60 -1.36 16.29
CA GLU A 149 8.66 -0.99 17.23
C GLU A 149 8.88 0.52 17.35
N ALA A 150 8.30 1.33 16.45
CA ALA A 150 8.44 2.78 16.52
C ALA A 150 7.90 3.30 17.87
N PRO A 151 8.68 4.11 18.62
CA PRO A 151 8.24 4.54 19.94
C PRO A 151 6.92 5.31 19.87
N LEU A 152 5.95 4.91 20.67
CA LEU A 152 4.73 5.68 20.88
C LEU A 152 5.11 6.93 21.68
N HIS A 153 5.25 8.06 21.01
CA HIS A 153 5.30 9.34 21.68
C HIS A 153 3.88 9.70 22.12
N GLY A 154 3.45 9.17 23.27
CA GLY A 154 2.25 9.67 23.92
C GLY A 154 2.41 11.17 24.17
N PRO A 155 1.37 11.99 23.97
CA PRO A 155 1.44 13.38 24.41
C PRO A 155 1.74 13.38 25.91
N GLN A 156 2.92 13.88 26.27
CA GLN A 156 3.29 14.17 27.66
C GLN A 156 2.53 15.40 28.18
N ASP A 157 1.33 15.63 27.65
CA ASP A 157 0.49 16.75 28.07
C ASP A 157 -0.39 16.30 29.23
N PRO A 158 -0.27 16.94 30.42
CA PRO A 158 -1.12 16.65 31.56
C PRO A 158 -2.61 16.97 31.34
N ASN A 159 -2.99 17.61 30.23
CA ASN A 159 -4.38 17.86 29.82
C ASN A 159 -4.94 16.81 28.86
N HIS A 160 -4.73 15.57 29.14
CA HIS A 160 -4.96 14.36 28.35
C HIS A 160 -6.34 14.17 27.70
N GLU A 161 -7.36 14.96 28.06
CA GLU A 161 -8.74 14.73 27.57
C GLU A 161 -8.98 15.17 26.11
N SER A 162 -8.20 16.12 25.59
CA SER A 162 -8.41 16.66 24.24
C SER A 162 -7.81 15.82 23.11
N HIS A 163 -6.95 14.85 23.42
CA HIS A 163 -6.25 14.02 22.41
C HIS A 163 -6.62 12.53 22.42
N SER A 164 -7.70 12.16 23.10
CA SER A 164 -8.11 10.75 23.24
C SER A 164 -8.28 10.03 21.88
N GLY A 165 -8.80 10.71 20.88
CA GLY A 165 -8.98 10.16 19.52
C GLY A 165 -7.65 9.89 18.81
N VAL A 166 -6.71 10.83 18.85
CA VAL A 166 -5.38 10.70 18.23
C VAL A 166 -4.56 9.60 18.91
N THR A 167 -4.58 9.56 20.26
CA THR A 167 -3.90 8.52 21.02
C THR A 167 -4.45 7.14 20.70
N ARG A 168 -5.77 6.98 20.62
CA ARG A 168 -6.39 5.71 20.22
C ARG A 168 -5.94 5.26 18.83
N LEU A 169 -5.93 6.17 17.84
CA LEU A 169 -5.48 5.86 16.49
C LEU A 169 -3.99 5.53 16.41
N ALA A 170 -3.16 6.18 17.23
CA ALA A 170 -1.74 5.85 17.33
C ALA A 170 -1.54 4.40 17.81
N TYR A 171 -2.24 3.99 18.86
CA TYR A 171 -2.22 2.60 19.31
C TYR A 171 -2.76 1.64 18.26
N GLU A 172 -3.86 1.98 17.58
CA GLU A 172 -4.44 1.16 16.51
C GLU A 172 -3.45 0.91 15.36
N VAL A 173 -2.69 1.94 14.95
CA VAL A 173 -1.63 1.79 13.93
C VAL A 173 -0.56 0.79 14.38
N HIS A 174 -0.12 0.88 15.64
CA HIS A 174 0.91 -0.04 16.17
C HIS A 174 0.37 -1.47 16.38
N ASP A 175 -0.87 -1.62 16.83
CA ASP A 175 -1.51 -2.93 16.97
C ASP A 175 -1.69 -3.62 15.60
N LEU A 176 -2.11 -2.87 14.57
CA LEU A 176 -2.20 -3.38 13.20
C LEU A 176 -0.83 -3.76 12.63
N ALA A 177 0.19 -2.94 12.90
CA ALA A 177 1.55 -3.22 12.47
C ALA A 177 2.10 -4.49 13.17
N PHE A 178 1.83 -4.65 14.46
CA PHE A 178 2.19 -5.84 15.21
C PHE A 178 1.49 -7.09 14.67
N ALA A 179 0.18 -7.01 14.40
CA ALA A 179 -0.57 -8.09 13.77
C ALA A 179 0.04 -8.48 12.41
N ALA A 180 0.37 -7.51 11.57
CA ALA A 180 1.03 -7.73 10.28
C ALA A 180 2.39 -8.43 10.40
N ALA A 181 3.16 -8.08 11.44
CA ALA A 181 4.48 -8.66 11.70
C ALA A 181 4.40 -10.10 12.23
N VAL A 182 3.34 -10.43 12.98
CA VAL A 182 3.16 -11.75 13.63
C VAL A 182 2.47 -12.75 12.71
N GLU A 183 1.40 -12.34 12.02
CA GLU A 183 0.62 -13.25 11.17
C GLU A 183 1.46 -13.89 10.07
N GLY A 184 2.45 -13.19 9.55
CA GLY A 184 3.34 -13.75 8.56
C GLY A 184 4.27 -14.84 9.08
N LYS A 185 4.61 -14.84 10.36
CA LYS A 185 5.50 -15.86 10.96
C LYS A 185 4.81 -17.19 11.22
N VAL A 186 3.49 -17.20 11.35
CA VAL A 186 2.73 -18.42 11.74
C VAL A 186 2.43 -19.32 10.54
N GLN A 187 2.53 -18.82 9.32
CA GLN A 187 2.07 -19.56 8.13
C GLN A 187 3.19 -20.11 7.24
N GLU A 188 4.46 -19.77 7.45
CA GLU A 188 5.57 -20.36 6.68
C GLU A 188 5.67 -21.87 6.87
N ASP A 189 5.19 -22.41 7.99
CA ASP A 189 5.30 -23.84 8.31
C ASP A 189 4.11 -24.71 7.83
N GLU A 190 3.01 -24.13 7.35
CA GLU A 190 1.76 -24.88 7.18
C GLU A 190 1.19 -24.92 5.75
N TYR A 191 1.65 -24.09 4.82
CA TYR A 191 1.11 -24.06 3.47
C TYR A 191 2.01 -24.73 2.42
N VAL A 192 1.64 -25.93 2.04
CA VAL A 192 2.17 -26.61 0.83
C VAL A 192 1.07 -26.56 -0.24
N PRO A 193 1.24 -25.79 -1.34
CA PRO A 193 0.27 -25.75 -2.45
C PRO A 193 0.06 -27.17 -3.00
N ARG A 194 -1.18 -27.59 -3.16
CA ARG A 194 -1.48 -28.87 -3.82
C ARG A 194 -1.26 -28.74 -5.33
N PRO A 195 -0.66 -29.77 -5.98
CA PRO A 195 -0.50 -29.75 -7.42
C PRO A 195 -1.87 -29.64 -8.10
N GLY A 196 -2.10 -28.53 -8.86
CA GLY A 196 -3.31 -28.30 -9.63
C GLY A 196 -4.33 -27.36 -8.98
N GLU A 197 -4.11 -26.83 -7.77
CA GLU A 197 -4.84 -25.67 -7.29
C GLU A 197 -4.41 -24.45 -8.11
N ALA A 198 -5.40 -23.77 -8.71
CA ALA A 198 -5.16 -22.46 -9.30
C ALA A 198 -4.53 -21.59 -8.18
N VAL A 199 -3.42 -20.94 -8.49
CA VAL A 199 -2.72 -20.05 -7.58
C VAL A 199 -3.62 -18.83 -7.35
N GLU A 200 -4.64 -19.01 -6.51
CA GLU A 200 -5.18 -17.90 -5.74
C GLU A 200 -4.03 -17.50 -4.83
N GLY A 201 -3.44 -16.34 -5.09
CA GLY A 201 -2.19 -15.90 -4.48
C GLY A 201 -2.11 -16.17 -2.98
N ASP A 202 -0.90 -16.21 -2.48
CA ASP A 202 -0.59 -16.55 -1.09
C ASP A 202 -1.62 -15.93 -0.11
N PRO A 203 -2.34 -16.75 0.69
CA PRO A 203 -3.29 -16.26 1.70
C PRO A 203 -2.69 -15.19 2.61
N ASN A 204 -1.38 -15.26 2.88
CA ASN A 204 -0.64 -14.28 3.68
C ASN A 204 -0.65 -12.90 3.03
N SER A 205 -0.35 -12.84 1.74
CA SER A 205 -0.32 -11.56 1.01
C SER A 205 -1.70 -10.92 0.95
N ARG A 206 -2.78 -11.71 0.90
CA ARG A 206 -4.16 -11.20 0.97
C ARG A 206 -4.46 -10.59 2.34
N ASN A 207 -4.13 -11.28 3.44
CA ASN A 207 -4.29 -10.78 4.79
C ASN A 207 -3.45 -9.51 5.02
N GLN A 208 -2.22 -9.50 4.52
CA GLN A 208 -1.34 -8.32 4.56
C GLN A 208 -1.96 -7.13 3.83
N ALA A 209 -2.58 -7.34 2.68
CA ALA A 209 -3.29 -6.28 1.97
C ALA A 209 -4.47 -5.73 2.80
N GLU A 210 -5.26 -6.58 3.46
CA GLU A 210 -6.35 -6.12 4.32
C GLU A 210 -5.86 -5.31 5.51
N ILE A 211 -4.80 -5.75 6.17
CA ILE A 211 -4.15 -4.99 7.26
C ILE A 211 -3.63 -3.65 6.73
N PHE A 212 -3.00 -3.65 5.55
CA PHE A 212 -2.51 -2.42 4.91
C PHE A 212 -3.64 -1.41 4.64
N GLY A 213 -4.79 -1.86 4.16
CA GLY A 213 -5.97 -1.01 3.97
C GLY A 213 -6.46 -0.36 5.27
N ARG A 214 -6.49 -1.13 6.36
CA ARG A 214 -6.83 -0.61 7.70
C ARG A 214 -5.79 0.37 8.23
N LEU A 215 -4.50 0.13 8.00
CA LEU A 215 -3.42 1.07 8.33
C LEU A 215 -3.60 2.41 7.60
N LEU A 216 -3.86 2.39 6.30
CA LEU A 216 -4.15 3.61 5.54
C LEU A 216 -5.36 4.37 6.10
N SER A 217 -6.41 3.63 6.49
CA SER A 217 -7.61 4.22 7.10
C SER A 217 -7.29 4.87 8.46
N ALA A 218 -6.53 4.21 9.32
CA ALA A 218 -6.11 4.79 10.60
C ALA A 218 -5.23 6.03 10.41
N CYS A 219 -4.31 6.02 9.44
CA CYS A 219 -3.46 7.18 9.11
C CYS A 219 -4.30 8.39 8.69
N ASN A 220 -5.26 8.21 7.77
CA ASN A 220 -6.08 9.34 7.31
C ASN A 220 -6.99 9.89 8.40
N GLN A 221 -7.55 9.05 9.26
CA GLN A 221 -8.36 9.47 10.41
C GLN A 221 -7.53 10.31 11.38
N CYS A 222 -6.30 9.87 11.70
CA CYS A 222 -5.38 10.61 12.55
C CYS A 222 -5.04 11.99 11.95
N HIS A 223 -4.69 12.04 10.67
CA HIS A 223 -4.39 13.29 9.98
C HIS A 223 -5.59 14.24 9.94
N THR A 224 -6.79 13.71 9.73
CA THR A 224 -8.04 14.49 9.75
C THR A 224 -8.30 15.09 11.13
N LEU A 225 -8.14 14.32 12.21
CA LEU A 225 -8.31 14.81 13.59
C LEU A 225 -7.30 15.89 13.97
N LEU A 226 -6.06 15.76 13.50
CA LEU A 226 -5.00 16.74 13.73
C LEU A 226 -5.10 17.98 12.84
N GLY A 227 -5.99 17.98 11.85
CA GLY A 227 -5.99 18.99 10.79
C GLY A 227 -4.66 19.00 10.00
N ALA A 228 -3.90 17.91 10.08
CA ALA A 228 -2.60 17.79 9.44
C ALA A 228 -2.79 17.51 7.95
N LYS A 229 -2.19 18.36 7.12
CA LYS A 229 -2.04 18.08 5.68
C LYS A 229 -0.56 17.78 5.45
N PRO A 230 -0.14 16.51 5.42
CA PRO A 230 1.23 16.15 5.12
C PRO A 230 1.67 16.85 3.83
N GLU A 231 2.76 17.62 3.91
CA GLU A 231 3.30 18.29 2.74
C GLU A 231 3.83 17.24 1.75
N LEU A 232 3.40 17.35 0.50
CA LEU A 232 4.02 16.58 -0.57
C LEU A 232 5.49 16.98 -0.70
N THR A 233 6.37 16.01 -0.81
CA THR A 233 7.74 16.26 -1.25
C THR A 233 7.74 16.89 -2.65
N ALA A 234 8.83 17.52 -3.04
CA ALA A 234 8.95 18.08 -4.39
C ALA A 234 8.78 17.02 -5.49
N GLN A 235 9.18 15.78 -5.20
CA GLN A 235 9.09 14.62 -6.09
C GLN A 235 7.64 14.13 -6.23
N GLU A 236 6.91 14.00 -5.12
CA GLU A 236 5.49 13.65 -5.11
C GLU A 236 4.62 14.70 -5.81
N ARG A 237 4.96 15.99 -5.69
CA ARG A 237 4.26 17.08 -6.41
C ARG A 237 4.41 16.98 -7.92
N ARG A 238 5.51 16.42 -8.43
CA ARG A 238 5.72 16.23 -9.87
C ARG A 238 5.13 14.92 -10.40
N GLY A 239 4.62 14.03 -9.52
CA GLY A 239 4.15 12.71 -9.92
C GLY A 239 5.27 11.82 -10.46
N GLU A 240 6.52 12.15 -10.14
CA GLU A 240 7.69 11.37 -10.52
C GLU A 240 7.80 10.18 -9.56
N ALA A 241 7.88 8.98 -10.13
CA ALA A 241 8.23 7.81 -9.35
C ALA A 241 9.63 8.00 -8.74
N PRO A 242 9.85 7.59 -7.49
CA PRO A 242 11.13 7.69 -6.84
C PRO A 242 12.22 6.88 -7.58
#